data_e2accdb76a4d2581bcf44c4233bf9a35
#
_entry.id   e2accdb76a4d2581bcf44c4233bf9a35
#
_cell.length_a   1.000
_cell.length_b   1.000
_cell.length_c   1.000
_cell.angle_alpha   90.00
_cell.angle_beta   90.00
_cell.angle_gamma   90.00
#
_symmetry.space_group_name_H-M   'P 1'
#
loop_
_entity.id
_entity.type
_entity.pdbx_description
1 polymer ?
#
loop_
_entity_poly.entity_id
_entity_poly.type
_entity_poly.pdbx_seq_one_letter_code
_entity_poly.pdbx_strand_id
1 'polypeptide(L)'
;MLIESLAQKTRLAMVTVLATIGGCAVICGFTVWCCISLVNKEREQIYILDGDIPFLAERAQLEANFTMEAQAHIQLFHQYFFNLPPDNDYIKWTLGKAMYMADGTALKQKQAMDENGFYSDIISSSAVCTVMCDSIDFDEQEPVSYTHLRAHET
;
A
#
# COMPACT_ATOMS: atom_id res chain seq x y z
N MET A 1 15.71 -31.29 67.39
CA MET A 1 15.61 -32.18 66.18
C MET A 1 14.32 -32.04 65.38
N LEU A 2 13.11 -32.16 66.01
CA LEU A 2 11.85 -32.05 65.20
C LEU A 2 11.56 -30.64 64.69
N ILE A 3 11.84 -29.60 65.45
CA ILE A 3 11.58 -28.21 65.15
C ILE A 3 12.56 -27.69 64.03
N GLU A 4 13.81 -28.13 64.05
CA GLU A 4 14.80 -27.78 63.00
C GLU A 4 14.47 -28.43 61.66
N SER A 5 13.95 -29.64 61.62
CA SER A 5 13.52 -30.32 60.44
C SER A 5 12.28 -29.66 59.75
N LEU A 6 11.37 -29.11 60.62
CA LEU A 6 10.21 -28.35 60.14
C LEU A 6 10.61 -26.98 59.52
N ALA A 7 11.52 -26.30 60.22
CA ALA A 7 12.03 -24.99 59.67
C ALA A 7 12.81 -25.16 58.36
N GLN A 8 13.55 -26.26 58.20
CA GLN A 8 14.23 -26.57 56.95
C GLN A 8 13.27 -26.90 55.81
N LYS A 9 12.19 -27.69 56.08
CA LYS A 9 11.17 -28.02 55.11
C LYS A 9 10.37 -26.79 54.65
N THR A 10 10.03 -25.87 55.55
CA THR A 10 9.34 -24.63 55.22
C THR A 10 10.24 -23.67 54.39
N ARG A 11 11.52 -23.59 54.70
CA ARG A 11 12.46 -22.81 53.85
C ARG A 11 12.59 -23.42 52.46
N LEU A 12 12.69 -24.73 52.34
CA LEU A 12 12.77 -25.41 51.06
C LEU A 12 11.50 -25.18 50.23
N ALA A 13 10.31 -25.28 50.84
CA ALA A 13 9.04 -24.99 50.21
C ALA A 13 8.93 -23.53 49.73
N MET A 14 9.37 -22.57 50.54
CA MET A 14 9.38 -21.17 50.13
C MET A 14 10.33 -20.92 48.91
N VAL A 15 11.52 -21.51 48.92
CA VAL A 15 12.47 -21.37 47.84
C VAL A 15 11.94 -21.98 46.53
N THR A 16 11.28 -23.16 46.63
CA THR A 16 10.68 -23.78 45.42
C THR A 16 9.51 -22.98 44.88
N VAL A 17 8.65 -22.41 45.72
CA VAL A 17 7.56 -21.52 45.28
C VAL A 17 8.09 -20.25 44.64
N LEU A 18 9.10 -19.61 45.21
CA LEU A 18 9.73 -18.43 44.65
C LEU A 18 10.40 -18.75 43.29
N ALA A 19 11.07 -19.89 43.20
CA ALA A 19 11.72 -20.32 41.95
C ALA A 19 10.68 -20.62 40.85
N THR A 20 9.55 -21.24 41.19
CA THR A 20 8.47 -21.47 40.18
C THR A 20 7.82 -20.18 39.73
N ILE A 21 7.53 -19.24 40.64
CA ILE A 21 6.97 -17.93 40.27
C ILE A 21 7.97 -17.15 39.39
N GLY A 22 9.24 -17.15 39.74
CA GLY A 22 10.29 -16.53 38.93
C GLY A 22 10.42 -17.16 37.53
N GLY A 23 10.37 -18.48 37.46
CA GLY A 23 10.38 -19.22 36.20
C GLY A 23 9.19 -18.88 35.30
N CYS A 24 7.98 -18.85 35.87
CA CYS A 24 6.78 -18.46 35.12
C CYS A 24 6.84 -17.02 34.62
N ALA A 25 7.34 -16.07 35.41
CA ALA A 25 7.48 -14.68 35.01
C ALA A 25 8.46 -14.51 33.83
N VAL A 26 9.58 -15.25 33.82
CA VAL A 26 10.55 -15.25 32.75
C VAL A 26 9.92 -15.81 31.46
N ILE A 27 9.21 -16.93 31.53
CA ILE A 27 8.54 -17.54 30.39
C ILE A 27 7.48 -16.60 29.83
N CYS A 28 6.63 -15.99 30.65
CA CYS A 28 5.62 -15.03 30.23
C CYS A 28 6.26 -13.79 29.59
N GLY A 29 7.33 -13.25 30.15
CA GLY A 29 8.05 -12.12 29.59
C GLY A 29 8.66 -12.44 28.21
N PHE A 30 9.24 -13.63 28.07
CA PHE A 30 9.81 -14.09 26.80
C PHE A 30 8.73 -14.30 25.73
N THR A 31 7.58 -14.91 26.07
CA THR A 31 6.49 -15.09 25.11
C THR A 31 5.88 -13.77 24.65
N VAL A 32 5.67 -12.82 25.55
CA VAL A 32 5.19 -11.47 25.18
C VAL A 32 6.19 -10.77 24.28
N TRP A 33 7.49 -10.84 24.59
CA TRP A 33 8.53 -10.26 23.74
C TRP A 33 8.58 -10.90 22.35
N CYS A 34 8.48 -12.23 22.24
CA CYS A 34 8.38 -12.94 20.96
C CYS A 34 7.15 -12.53 20.16
N CYS A 35 5.99 -12.43 20.82
CA CYS A 35 4.75 -12.00 20.14
C CYS A 35 4.85 -10.57 19.61
N ILE A 36 5.39 -9.63 20.38
CA ILE A 36 5.60 -8.24 19.95
C ILE A 36 6.60 -8.20 18.78
N SER A 37 7.69 -8.96 18.85
CA SER A 37 8.69 -9.03 17.78
C SER A 37 8.12 -9.60 16.48
N LEU A 38 7.28 -10.64 16.55
CA LEU A 38 6.58 -11.22 15.40
C LEU A 38 5.58 -10.22 14.81
N VAL A 39 4.75 -9.60 15.64
CA VAL A 39 3.75 -8.61 15.18
C VAL A 39 4.42 -7.39 14.55
N ASN A 40 5.55 -6.91 15.09
CA ASN A 40 6.29 -5.81 14.48
C ASN A 40 6.88 -6.20 13.12
N LYS A 41 7.39 -7.43 12.99
CA LYS A 41 7.91 -7.94 11.72
C LYS A 41 6.83 -8.10 10.66
N GLU A 42 5.63 -8.52 11.05
CA GLU A 42 4.48 -8.63 10.14
C GLU A 42 3.88 -7.26 9.76
N ARG A 43 3.99 -6.26 10.64
CA ARG A 43 3.54 -4.88 10.34
C ARG A 43 4.42 -4.15 9.32
N GLU A 44 5.64 -4.62 9.08
CA GLU A 44 6.52 -4.08 8.05
C GLU A 44 6.09 -4.51 6.62
N GLN A 45 5.19 -5.49 6.50
CA GLN A 45 4.67 -5.96 5.23
C GLN A 45 3.20 -5.56 5.09
N ILE A 46 2.94 -4.49 4.37
CA ILE A 46 1.58 -4.09 4.01
C ILE A 46 1.26 -4.75 2.66
N TYR A 47 0.31 -5.69 2.66
CA TYR A 47 -0.22 -6.27 1.43
C TYR A 47 -1.35 -5.36 0.94
N ILE A 48 -1.11 -4.65 -0.15
CA ILE A 48 -2.17 -3.96 -0.87
C ILE A 48 -2.69 -4.93 -1.94
N LEU A 49 -3.89 -5.47 -1.72
CA LEU A 49 -4.61 -6.22 -2.75
C LEU A 49 -5.39 -5.21 -3.59
N ASP A 50 -4.85 -4.85 -4.72
CA ASP A 50 -5.63 -4.21 -5.79
C ASP A 50 -5.52 -5.10 -7.03
N GLY A 51 -6.59 -5.87 -7.28
CA GLY A 51 -6.73 -6.79 -8.41
C GLY A 51 -5.53 -7.71 -8.64
N ASP A 52 -5.69 -8.98 -8.62
CA ASP A 52 -4.85 -10.13 -9.03
C ASP A 52 -3.30 -10.06 -8.93
N ILE A 53 -2.67 -8.96 -8.48
CA ILE A 53 -1.21 -8.86 -8.30
C ILE A 53 -0.89 -8.45 -6.86
N PRO A 54 -0.30 -9.35 -6.03
CA PRO A 54 0.17 -8.99 -4.70
C PRO A 54 1.40 -8.08 -4.80
N PHE A 55 1.25 -6.80 -4.50
CA PHE A 55 2.38 -5.88 -4.37
C PHE A 55 2.94 -5.95 -2.95
N LEU A 56 4.16 -6.45 -2.81
CA LEU A 56 4.90 -6.46 -1.55
C LEU A 56 5.54 -5.08 -1.37
N ALA A 57 4.89 -4.22 -0.58
CA ALA A 57 5.49 -2.95 -0.18
C ALA A 57 6.31 -3.16 1.10
N GLU A 58 7.61 -3.29 0.98
CA GLU A 58 8.54 -3.29 2.10
C GLU A 58 8.68 -1.84 2.62
N ARG A 59 8.47 -1.65 3.92
CA ARG A 59 8.51 -0.34 4.58
C ARG A 59 9.96 0.12 4.78
N ALA A 60 10.66 0.32 3.69
CA ALA A 60 11.97 0.96 3.70
C ALA A 60 11.78 2.47 3.56
N GLN A 61 12.09 3.20 4.62
CA GLN A 61 12.16 4.65 4.72
C GLN A 61 10.98 5.45 4.09
N LEU A 62 10.28 6.23 4.89
CA LEU A 62 9.07 6.98 4.53
C LEU A 62 9.20 7.80 3.22
N GLU A 63 10.38 8.30 2.91
CA GLU A 63 10.65 9.11 1.72
C GLU A 63 10.72 8.30 0.43
N ALA A 64 11.37 7.14 0.44
CA ALA A 64 11.42 6.26 -0.74
C ALA A 64 10.04 5.68 -1.09
N ASN A 65 9.21 5.38 -0.08
CA ASN A 65 7.86 4.90 -0.29
C ASN A 65 6.95 5.97 -0.88
N PHE A 66 7.09 7.24 -0.47
CA PHE A 66 6.29 8.34 -1.01
C PHE A 66 6.52 8.52 -2.51
N THR A 67 7.77 8.50 -2.96
CA THR A 67 8.11 8.64 -4.38
C THR A 67 7.55 7.49 -5.21
N MET A 68 7.68 6.25 -4.73
CA MET A 68 7.12 5.07 -5.41
C MET A 68 5.59 5.08 -5.44
N GLU A 69 4.95 5.49 -4.35
CA GLU A 69 3.50 5.59 -4.25
C GLU A 69 2.97 6.70 -5.17
N ALA A 70 3.64 7.86 -5.21
CA ALA A 70 3.30 8.95 -6.10
C ALA A 70 3.46 8.54 -7.59
N GLN A 71 4.53 7.85 -7.94
CA GLN A 71 4.73 7.32 -9.30
C GLN A 71 3.63 6.32 -9.68
N ALA A 72 3.30 5.39 -8.80
CA ALA A 72 2.24 4.42 -9.02
C ALA A 72 0.87 5.11 -9.20
N HIS A 73 0.57 6.11 -8.37
CA HIS A 73 -0.66 6.89 -8.45
C HIS A 73 -0.77 7.63 -9.79
N ILE A 74 0.30 8.31 -10.22
CA ILE A 74 0.35 9.03 -11.50
C ILE A 74 0.18 8.07 -12.67
N GLN A 75 0.88 6.93 -12.65
CA GLN A 75 0.78 5.93 -13.70
C GLN A 75 -0.65 5.37 -13.79
N LEU A 76 -1.25 5.03 -12.66
CA LEU A 76 -2.60 4.49 -12.60
C LEU A 76 -3.65 5.51 -13.05
N PHE A 77 -3.49 6.79 -12.68
CA PHE A 77 -4.34 7.88 -13.16
C PHE A 77 -4.31 7.97 -14.68
N HIS A 78 -3.12 7.98 -15.29
CA HIS A 78 -2.99 8.07 -16.75
C HIS A 78 -3.54 6.85 -17.46
N GLN A 79 -3.39 5.65 -16.89
CA GLN A 79 -4.00 4.45 -17.42
C GLN A 79 -5.52 4.55 -17.44
N TYR A 80 -6.15 4.99 -16.35
CA TYR A 80 -7.61 5.17 -16.32
C TYR A 80 -8.10 6.31 -17.21
N PHE A 81 -7.30 7.36 -17.39
CA PHE A 81 -7.72 8.53 -18.13
C PHE A 81 -7.58 8.37 -19.64
N PHE A 82 -6.56 7.64 -20.11
CA PHE A 82 -6.21 7.55 -21.52
C PHE A 82 -6.31 6.15 -22.16
N ASN A 83 -6.40 5.07 -21.38
CA ASN A 83 -6.64 3.74 -21.95
C ASN A 83 -8.12 3.54 -22.20
N LEU A 84 -8.54 3.90 -23.39
CA LEU A 84 -9.95 3.99 -23.79
C LEU A 84 -10.22 3.05 -24.97
N PRO A 85 -10.83 1.88 -24.73
CA PRO A 85 -11.40 1.07 -25.81
C PRO A 85 -12.68 1.72 -26.33
N PRO A 86 -13.16 1.35 -27.54
CA PRO A 86 -14.37 1.91 -28.15
C PRO A 86 -15.66 1.38 -27.51
N ASP A 87 -15.76 1.50 -26.20
CA ASP A 87 -16.91 1.08 -25.39
C ASP A 87 -17.33 2.22 -24.46
N ASN A 88 -18.54 2.73 -24.66
CA ASN A 88 -19.07 3.88 -23.93
C ASN A 88 -19.17 3.64 -22.40
N ASP A 89 -19.58 2.43 -22.00
CA ASP A 89 -19.77 2.11 -20.58
C ASP A 89 -18.41 1.93 -19.89
N TYR A 90 -17.47 1.33 -20.59
CA TYR A 90 -16.09 1.21 -20.09
C TYR A 90 -15.41 2.58 -19.98
N ILE A 91 -15.55 3.46 -21.00
CA ILE A 91 -15.01 4.83 -20.95
C ILE A 91 -15.55 5.59 -19.74
N LYS A 92 -16.87 5.54 -19.51
CA LYS A 92 -17.48 6.19 -18.35
C LYS A 92 -16.96 5.65 -17.02
N TRP A 93 -16.79 4.35 -16.93
CA TRP A 93 -16.29 3.69 -15.73
C TRP A 93 -14.84 4.06 -15.42
N THR A 94 -13.94 3.99 -16.42
CA THR A 94 -12.52 4.34 -16.27
C THR A 94 -12.33 5.81 -15.95
N LEU A 95 -13.01 6.70 -16.67
CA LEU A 95 -12.98 8.13 -16.39
C LEU A 95 -13.54 8.46 -15.00
N GLY A 96 -14.56 7.75 -14.53
CA GLY A 96 -15.06 7.89 -13.17
C GLY A 96 -13.99 7.56 -12.13
N LYS A 97 -13.22 6.49 -12.34
CA LYS A 97 -12.09 6.14 -11.48
C LYS A 97 -10.97 7.18 -11.55
N ALA A 98 -10.59 7.64 -12.75
CA ALA A 98 -9.58 8.67 -12.92
C ALA A 98 -9.97 9.98 -12.19
N MET A 99 -11.24 10.39 -12.30
CA MET A 99 -11.72 11.60 -11.60
C MET A 99 -11.68 11.50 -10.07
N TYR A 100 -11.80 10.29 -9.54
CA TYR A 100 -11.66 10.07 -8.10
C TYR A 100 -10.21 10.19 -7.59
N MET A 101 -9.24 10.01 -8.50
CA MET A 101 -7.80 10.07 -8.20
C MET A 101 -7.19 11.45 -8.45
N ALA A 102 -7.93 12.40 -9.02
CA ALA A 102 -7.42 13.68 -9.46
C ALA A 102 -8.24 14.86 -8.89
N ASP A 103 -7.69 16.04 -9.04
CA ASP A 103 -8.33 17.29 -8.65
C ASP A 103 -9.26 17.87 -9.75
N GLY A 104 -9.78 19.08 -9.50
CA GLY A 104 -10.67 19.78 -10.44
C GLY A 104 -10.05 20.12 -11.80
N THR A 105 -8.72 20.05 -11.96
CA THR A 105 -8.06 20.31 -13.25
C THR A 105 -8.28 19.18 -14.23
N ALA A 106 -8.23 17.93 -13.78
CA ALA A 106 -8.55 16.76 -14.60
C ALA A 106 -10.02 16.77 -15.06
N LEU A 107 -10.93 17.26 -14.22
CA LEU A 107 -12.33 17.42 -14.62
C LEU A 107 -12.49 18.41 -15.78
N LYS A 108 -11.78 19.55 -15.72
CA LYS A 108 -11.79 20.53 -16.82
C LYS A 108 -11.22 19.94 -18.11
N GLN A 109 -10.14 19.18 -18.00
CA GLN A 109 -9.53 18.49 -19.14
C GLN A 109 -10.51 17.48 -19.77
N LYS A 110 -11.16 16.66 -18.93
CA LYS A 110 -12.19 15.72 -19.38
C LYS A 110 -13.32 16.46 -20.11
N GLN A 111 -13.82 17.57 -19.56
CA GLN A 111 -14.87 18.37 -20.19
C GLN A 111 -14.44 18.94 -21.54
N ALA A 112 -13.23 19.47 -21.64
CA ALA A 112 -12.71 19.97 -22.90
C ALA A 112 -12.58 18.86 -23.96
N MET A 113 -12.18 17.65 -23.58
CA MET A 113 -12.12 16.51 -24.51
C MET A 113 -13.52 16.05 -24.93
N ASP A 114 -14.51 16.10 -24.05
CA ASP A 114 -15.90 15.76 -24.35
C ASP A 114 -16.54 16.77 -25.30
N GLU A 115 -16.34 18.07 -25.05
CA GLU A 115 -16.79 19.15 -25.91
C GLU A 115 -16.19 19.10 -27.34
N ASN A 116 -14.94 18.63 -27.43
CA ASN A 116 -14.27 18.42 -28.72
C ASN A 116 -14.67 17.12 -29.43
N GLY A 117 -15.55 16.31 -28.83
CA GLY A 117 -16.05 15.07 -29.44
C GLY A 117 -15.06 13.89 -29.34
N PHE A 118 -13.96 14.00 -28.60
CA PHE A 118 -12.89 13.01 -28.54
C PHE A 118 -13.41 11.60 -28.22
N TYR A 119 -14.29 11.46 -27.21
CA TYR A 119 -14.84 10.15 -26.84
C TYR A 119 -15.79 9.58 -27.89
N SER A 120 -16.57 10.43 -28.55
CA SER A 120 -17.44 10.03 -29.67
C SER A 120 -16.64 9.55 -30.88
N ASP A 121 -15.51 10.18 -31.14
CA ASP A 121 -14.61 9.81 -32.25
C ASP A 121 -13.94 8.45 -32.01
N ILE A 122 -13.52 8.15 -30.77
CA ILE A 122 -13.01 6.84 -30.39
C ILE A 122 -14.05 5.75 -30.66
N ILE A 123 -15.30 5.98 -30.25
CA ILE A 123 -16.38 4.99 -30.40
C ILE A 123 -16.73 4.82 -31.88
N SER A 124 -16.88 5.92 -32.63
CA SER A 124 -17.30 5.89 -34.04
C SER A 124 -16.25 5.32 -34.98
N SER A 125 -14.96 5.58 -34.68
CA SER A 125 -13.83 5.04 -35.44
C SER A 125 -13.43 3.62 -35.03
N SER A 126 -14.00 3.11 -33.90
CA SER A 126 -13.57 1.84 -33.26
C SER A 126 -12.07 1.84 -32.92
N ALA A 127 -11.50 3.02 -32.66
CA ALA A 127 -10.12 3.17 -32.28
C ALA A 127 -9.89 2.73 -30.82
N VAL A 128 -8.72 2.22 -30.53
CA VAL A 128 -8.27 1.92 -29.17
C VAL A 128 -7.16 2.89 -28.81
N CYS A 129 -7.42 3.74 -27.84
CA CYS A 129 -6.37 4.60 -27.27
C CYS A 129 -5.65 3.87 -26.15
N THR A 130 -4.33 3.82 -26.21
CA THR A 130 -3.49 3.28 -25.15
C THR A 130 -2.39 4.27 -24.82
N VAL A 131 -2.08 4.41 -23.54
CA VAL A 131 -0.98 5.22 -23.06
C VAL A 131 0.07 4.32 -22.42
N MET A 132 1.33 4.57 -22.75
CA MET A 132 2.48 3.98 -22.06
C MET A 132 3.24 5.09 -21.37
N CYS A 133 3.53 4.89 -20.10
CA CYS A 133 4.36 5.80 -19.31
C CYS A 133 5.81 5.36 -19.49
N ASP A 134 6.62 6.17 -20.17
CA ASP A 134 8.03 5.85 -20.42
C ASP A 134 8.91 6.18 -19.19
N SER A 135 8.68 7.32 -18.54
CA SER A 135 9.37 7.70 -17.30
C SER A 135 8.53 8.69 -16.48
N ILE A 136 8.71 8.65 -15.19
CA ILE A 136 8.17 9.62 -14.24
C ILE A 136 9.33 10.12 -13.41
N ASP A 137 9.69 11.38 -13.61
CA ASP A 137 10.71 12.07 -12.82
C ASP A 137 10.02 12.89 -11.73
N PHE A 138 10.47 12.69 -10.50
CA PHE A 138 9.95 13.36 -9.33
C PHE A 138 11.00 14.32 -8.80
N ASP A 139 10.68 15.61 -8.74
CA ASP A 139 11.56 16.60 -8.12
C ASP A 139 11.28 16.63 -6.61
N GLU A 140 12.28 16.25 -5.80
CA GLU A 140 12.18 16.25 -4.34
C GLU A 140 12.17 17.66 -3.74
N GLN A 141 12.64 18.67 -4.46
CA GLN A 141 12.74 20.05 -3.99
C GLN A 141 11.48 20.87 -4.27
N GLU A 142 10.80 20.59 -5.38
CA GLU A 142 9.46 21.09 -5.67
C GLU A 142 8.56 19.88 -5.92
N PRO A 143 7.42 19.71 -5.23
CA PRO A 143 6.56 18.53 -5.38
C PRO A 143 5.80 18.57 -6.73
N VAL A 144 6.55 18.63 -7.81
CA VAL A 144 6.08 18.60 -9.18
C VAL A 144 6.61 17.35 -9.86
N SER A 145 5.74 16.57 -10.45
CA SER A 145 6.12 15.40 -11.25
C SER A 145 6.04 15.72 -12.72
N TYR A 146 7.09 15.37 -13.45
CA TYR A 146 7.12 15.43 -14.91
C TYR A 146 6.90 14.03 -15.48
N THR A 147 5.84 13.87 -16.30
CA THR A 147 5.54 12.58 -16.94
C THR A 147 5.81 12.67 -18.43
N HIS A 148 6.62 11.75 -18.94
CA HIS A 148 6.77 11.53 -20.39
C HIS A 148 5.83 10.40 -20.81
N LEU A 149 4.79 10.76 -21.55
CA LEU A 149 3.78 9.83 -22.05
C LEU A 149 3.96 9.65 -23.57
N ARG A 150 3.88 8.40 -24.01
CA ARG A 150 3.75 8.06 -25.41
C ARG A 150 2.35 7.49 -25.66
N ALA A 151 1.56 8.20 -26.50
CA ALA A 151 0.27 7.70 -26.95
C ALA A 151 0.44 6.78 -28.16
N HIS A 152 -0.24 5.65 -28.15
CA HIS A 152 -0.35 4.74 -29.27
C HIS A 152 -1.83 4.66 -29.68
N GLU A 153 -2.10 5.02 -30.93
CA GLU A 153 -3.39 4.78 -31.58
C GLU A 153 -3.25 3.58 -32.52
N THR A 154 -4.05 2.57 -32.31
CA THR A 154 -4.19 1.42 -33.23
C THR A 154 -5.63 1.18 -33.58
#